data_586e9fab29460bf40c4a1470463fba1d
#
_entry.id   586e9fab29460bf40c4a1470463fba1d
#
_cell.length_a   1.000
_cell.length_b   1.000
_cell.length_c   1.000
_cell.angle_alpha   90.00
_cell.angle_beta   90.00
_cell.angle_gamma   90.00
#
_symmetry.space_group_name_H-M   'P 1'
#
loop_
_entity.id
_entity.type
_entity.pdbx_description
1 polymer ?
#
loop_
_entity_poly.entity_id
_entity_poly.type
_entity_poly.pdbx_seq_one_letter_code
_entity_poly.pdbx_strand_id
1 'polypeptide(L)'
;MILIDTPLWAAHGTVFAHLVSDTSYTELHDFAGRVGLPARAFDGDHYDVPAHRHAECLHAGAALTSSAEVVRRLNASGLRLRKRKGDRGILRVLSTRIGPGSRSDVDLVASDRPVDPALVFAAMTFIRDRQGAVAVTWSERRSEWSVPGGWREVDETPAEGAAREVAEETGIVVSPEALAPVGWERFRPVVGPSRFAPEVDLMQVYAVRLAETAPRLRSEPGVSRPPEWASPEEFALLAAREFWWPLAAYLLR
;
A
#
# COMPACT_ATOMS: atom_id res chain seq x y z
N MET A 1 5.76 16.12 17.58
CA MET A 1 7.10 16.80 17.50
C MET A 1 7.87 16.28 16.31
N ILE A 2 8.50 17.17 15.54
CA ILE A 2 9.37 16.79 14.42
C ILE A 2 10.77 16.49 14.93
N LEU A 3 11.28 15.32 14.55
CA LEU A 3 12.61 14.81 14.92
C LEU A 3 13.42 14.53 13.64
N ILE A 4 14.73 14.75 13.70
CA ILE A 4 15.65 14.42 12.63
C ILE A 4 16.92 13.79 13.21
N ASP A 5 17.44 12.72 12.57
CA ASP A 5 18.71 12.13 12.97
C ASP A 5 19.89 12.74 12.19
N THR A 6 21.10 12.29 12.53
CA THR A 6 22.32 12.71 11.83
C THR A 6 22.37 12.05 10.44
N PRO A 7 22.79 12.77 9.37
CA PRO A 7 22.91 12.18 8.04
C PRO A 7 24.05 11.14 7.99
N LEU A 8 23.68 9.86 8.01
CA LEU A 8 24.62 8.73 8.02
C LEU A 8 24.31 7.67 6.96
N TRP A 9 23.16 7.73 6.30
CA TRP A 9 22.67 6.70 5.39
C TRP A 9 23.13 7.00 3.97
N ALA A 10 24.14 6.30 3.48
CA ALA A 10 24.70 6.51 2.16
C ALA A 10 23.78 5.98 1.06
N ALA A 11 23.37 6.85 0.13
CA ALA A 11 22.62 6.52 -1.07
C ALA A 11 22.81 7.61 -2.13
N HIS A 12 22.69 7.29 -3.40
CA HIS A 12 22.68 8.25 -4.51
C HIS A 12 23.81 9.29 -4.47
N GLY A 13 25.03 8.89 -4.05
CA GLY A 13 26.20 9.77 -4.01
C GLY A 13 26.21 10.79 -2.87
N THR A 14 25.30 10.70 -1.90
CA THR A 14 25.26 11.54 -0.70
C THR A 14 24.87 10.69 0.53
N VAL A 15 24.73 11.34 1.68
CA VAL A 15 24.19 10.72 2.89
C VAL A 15 22.86 11.37 3.27
N PHE A 16 21.96 10.59 3.85
CA PHE A 16 20.63 11.04 4.23
C PHE A 16 20.42 10.93 5.75
N ALA A 17 19.53 11.78 6.25
CA ALA A 17 18.95 11.72 7.57
C ALA A 17 17.48 11.33 7.46
N HIS A 18 16.89 10.78 8.53
CA HIS A 18 15.47 10.49 8.62
C HIS A 18 14.77 11.60 9.39
N LEU A 19 13.77 12.23 8.75
CA LEU A 19 12.88 13.21 9.36
C LEU A 19 11.55 12.55 9.65
N VAL A 20 11.11 12.60 10.92
CA VAL A 20 9.89 11.93 11.39
C VAL A 20 9.04 12.86 12.25
N SER A 21 7.76 12.51 12.41
CA SER A 21 6.92 13.00 13.50
C SER A 21 6.61 11.87 14.48
N ASP A 22 6.59 12.17 15.77
CA ASP A 22 6.08 11.26 16.80
C ASP A 22 4.60 11.53 17.14
N THR A 23 3.93 12.36 16.34
CA THR A 23 2.54 12.81 16.57
C THR A 23 1.60 12.39 15.45
N SER A 24 1.91 12.77 14.18
CA SER A 24 1.06 12.43 13.03
C SER A 24 1.78 12.61 11.70
N TYR A 25 1.28 11.95 10.67
CA TYR A 25 1.74 12.19 9.29
C TYR A 25 1.39 13.59 8.79
N THR A 26 0.27 14.16 9.22
CA THR A 26 -0.10 15.54 8.86
C THR A 26 0.97 16.51 9.33
N GLU A 27 1.39 16.43 10.61
CA GLU A 27 2.49 17.26 11.14
C GLU A 27 3.78 17.08 10.33
N LEU A 28 4.10 15.83 9.95
CA LEU A 28 5.29 15.52 9.17
C LEU A 28 5.22 16.11 7.76
N HIS A 29 4.10 15.96 7.06
CA HIS A 29 3.90 16.48 5.71
C HIS A 29 3.87 18.01 5.68
N ASP A 30 3.21 18.64 6.66
CA ASP A 30 3.16 20.10 6.79
C ASP A 30 4.56 20.68 7.03
N PHE A 31 5.36 20.02 7.88
CA PHE A 31 6.74 20.41 8.09
C PHE A 31 7.58 20.25 6.82
N ALA A 32 7.51 19.09 6.17
CA ALA A 32 8.22 18.80 4.93
C ALA A 32 7.88 19.81 3.83
N GLY A 33 6.59 20.18 3.70
CA GLY A 33 6.12 21.21 2.77
C GLY A 33 6.72 22.59 3.06
N ARG A 34 6.75 23.01 4.33
CA ARG A 34 7.34 24.30 4.73
C ARG A 34 8.83 24.40 4.40
N VAL A 35 9.58 23.31 4.56
CA VAL A 35 11.01 23.29 4.20
C VAL A 35 11.25 22.86 2.75
N GLY A 36 10.20 22.69 1.93
CA GLY A 36 10.32 22.38 0.50
C GLY A 36 10.90 21.00 0.19
N LEU A 37 10.68 20.01 1.06
CA LEU A 37 11.01 18.61 0.75
C LEU A 37 9.98 18.04 -0.24
N PRO A 38 10.42 17.37 -1.32
CA PRO A 38 9.50 16.83 -2.29
C PRO A 38 8.75 15.62 -1.74
N ALA A 39 7.46 15.46 -2.10
CA ALA A 39 6.65 14.34 -1.64
C ALA A 39 7.27 12.96 -1.97
N ARG A 40 8.06 12.85 -3.07
CA ARG A 40 8.77 11.62 -3.42
C ARG A 40 9.85 11.19 -2.41
N ALA A 41 10.30 12.10 -1.52
CA ALA A 41 11.26 11.78 -0.46
C ALA A 41 10.59 11.10 0.75
N PHE A 42 9.27 11.06 0.81
CA PHE A 42 8.54 10.32 1.82
C PHE A 42 8.62 8.82 1.57
N ASP A 43 8.95 8.02 2.59
CA ASP A 43 9.08 6.56 2.52
C ASP A 43 8.26 5.86 3.62
N GLY A 44 6.96 6.14 3.62
CA GLY A 44 5.95 5.46 4.42
C GLY A 44 5.77 5.96 5.84
N ASP A 45 6.84 6.31 6.54
CA ASP A 45 6.79 6.84 7.93
C ASP A 45 7.81 7.95 8.17
N HIS A 46 8.63 8.30 7.19
CA HIS A 46 9.67 9.32 7.31
C HIS A 46 9.95 9.99 5.96
N TYR A 47 10.65 11.13 6.00
CA TYR A 47 11.29 11.72 4.83
C TYR A 47 12.78 11.47 4.85
N ASP A 48 13.34 11.06 3.72
CA ASP A 48 14.78 11.02 3.50
C ASP A 48 15.29 12.44 3.20
N VAL A 49 16.08 12.99 4.12
CA VAL A 49 16.63 14.36 4.01
C VAL A 49 18.10 14.27 3.63
N PRO A 50 18.52 14.73 2.43
CA PRO A 50 19.91 14.72 2.05
C PRO A 50 20.73 15.71 2.90
N ALA A 51 22.00 15.39 3.15
CA ALA A 51 22.87 16.12 4.09
C ALA A 51 22.87 17.64 3.88
N HIS A 52 22.86 18.11 2.62
CA HIS A 52 22.89 19.54 2.30
C HIS A 52 21.59 20.29 2.74
N ARG A 53 20.49 19.56 2.99
CA ARG A 53 19.22 20.12 3.47
C ARG A 53 19.01 19.99 4.99
N HIS A 54 19.91 19.26 5.67
CA HIS A 54 19.77 18.93 7.09
C HIS A 54 19.70 20.17 7.98
N ALA A 55 20.60 21.16 7.74
CA ALA A 55 20.64 22.40 8.50
C ALA A 55 19.33 23.21 8.36
N GLU A 56 18.72 23.22 7.19
CA GLU A 56 17.43 23.90 6.95
C GLU A 56 16.32 23.29 7.81
N CYS A 57 16.27 21.96 7.95
CA CYS A 57 15.31 21.29 8.81
C CYS A 57 15.50 21.66 10.29
N LEU A 58 16.76 21.73 10.75
CA LEU A 58 17.04 22.16 12.13
C LEU A 58 16.62 23.62 12.38
N HIS A 59 16.92 24.53 11.46
CA HIS A 59 16.50 25.93 11.56
C HIS A 59 14.98 26.10 11.53
N ALA A 60 14.26 25.21 10.83
CA ALA A 60 12.80 25.19 10.78
C ALA A 60 12.15 24.56 12.03
N GLY A 61 12.96 24.09 12.99
CA GLY A 61 12.51 23.59 14.29
C GLY A 61 12.45 22.07 14.43
N ALA A 62 13.08 21.29 13.53
CA ALA A 62 13.27 19.87 13.79
C ALA A 62 14.27 19.66 14.94
N ALA A 63 13.95 18.78 15.87
CA ALA A 63 14.83 18.45 16.99
C ALA A 63 15.84 17.37 16.58
N LEU A 64 17.13 17.68 16.68
CA LEU A 64 18.19 16.70 16.43
C LEU A 64 18.15 15.59 17.50
N THR A 65 18.23 14.35 17.03
CA THR A 65 18.26 13.20 17.92
C THR A 65 19.07 12.04 17.31
N SER A 66 19.18 10.92 18.00
CA SER A 66 19.83 9.72 17.46
C SER A 66 18.86 8.89 16.60
N SER A 67 19.38 8.12 15.65
CA SER A 67 18.58 7.17 14.85
C SER A 67 17.84 6.14 15.74
N ALA A 68 18.44 5.74 16.85
CA ALA A 68 17.79 4.86 17.82
C ALA A 68 16.56 5.50 18.48
N GLU A 69 16.65 6.79 18.81
CA GLU A 69 15.54 7.56 19.39
C GLU A 69 14.44 7.80 18.34
N VAL A 70 14.80 8.07 17.08
CA VAL A 70 13.82 8.15 15.96
C VAL A 70 12.99 6.87 15.89
N VAL A 71 13.65 5.70 15.86
CA VAL A 71 12.97 4.40 15.82
C VAL A 71 12.10 4.18 17.05
N ARG A 72 12.60 4.51 18.23
CA ARG A 72 11.87 4.37 19.51
C ARG A 72 10.59 5.23 19.50
N ARG A 73 10.70 6.50 19.09
CA ARG A 73 9.55 7.42 19.02
C ARG A 73 8.53 7.00 17.99
N LEU A 74 8.96 6.58 16.79
CA LEU A 74 8.05 6.04 15.76
C LEU A 74 7.30 4.80 16.23
N ASN A 75 7.98 3.88 16.93
CA ASN A 75 7.29 2.71 17.49
C ASN A 75 6.29 3.11 18.58
N ALA A 76 6.65 4.04 19.47
CA ALA A 76 5.77 4.49 20.54
C ALA A 76 4.53 5.25 20.04
N SER A 77 4.68 6.02 18.95
CA SER A 77 3.57 6.75 18.33
C SER A 77 2.62 5.87 17.51
N GLY A 78 3.00 4.62 17.22
CA GLY A 78 2.25 3.74 16.33
C GLY A 78 2.40 4.05 14.84
N LEU A 79 3.19 5.07 14.46
CA LEU A 79 3.37 5.49 13.07
C LEU A 79 4.40 4.64 12.31
N ARG A 80 5.17 3.76 12.99
CA ARG A 80 6.22 2.95 12.37
C ARG A 80 5.66 1.99 11.33
N LEU A 81 5.97 2.22 10.06
CA LEU A 81 5.75 1.28 8.96
C LEU A 81 6.90 0.26 8.93
N ARG A 82 6.56 -1.04 8.90
CA ARG A 82 7.55 -2.12 8.82
C ARG A 82 7.57 -2.72 7.43
N LYS A 83 8.69 -2.57 6.74
CA LYS A 83 8.93 -3.10 5.39
C LYS A 83 10.27 -3.84 5.32
N ARG A 84 10.48 -4.64 4.28
CA ARG A 84 11.75 -5.27 3.98
C ARG A 84 12.72 -4.24 3.38
N LYS A 85 14.00 -4.46 3.55
CA LYS A 85 15.04 -3.63 2.90
C LYS A 85 14.84 -3.68 1.38
N GLY A 86 14.82 -2.51 0.76
CA GLY A 86 14.62 -2.32 -0.69
C GLY A 86 13.15 -2.17 -1.12
N ASP A 87 12.18 -2.51 -0.27
CA ASP A 87 10.77 -2.21 -0.55
C ASP A 87 10.49 -0.71 -0.30
N ARG A 88 9.51 -0.17 -1.01
CA ARG A 88 9.05 1.23 -0.87
C ARG A 88 7.87 1.31 0.08
N GLY A 89 8.04 1.99 1.20
CA GLY A 89 6.92 2.34 2.10
C GLY A 89 6.04 3.41 1.44
N ILE A 90 4.74 3.16 1.39
CA ILE A 90 3.78 4.13 0.84
C ILE A 90 3.11 4.90 1.96
N LEU A 91 2.44 4.19 2.87
CA LEU A 91 1.74 4.79 4.01
C LEU A 91 1.38 3.71 5.03
N ARG A 92 1.36 4.06 6.32
CA ARG A 92 0.65 3.31 7.34
C ARG A 92 -0.70 3.98 7.61
N VAL A 93 -1.78 3.30 7.29
CA VAL A 93 -3.15 3.75 7.57
C VAL A 93 -3.56 3.24 8.94
N LEU A 94 -3.92 4.15 9.84
CA LEU A 94 -4.26 3.80 11.21
C LEU A 94 -5.75 3.55 11.37
N SER A 95 -6.08 2.49 12.12
CA SER A 95 -7.45 2.18 12.57
C SER A 95 -8.50 2.22 11.46
N THR A 96 -8.15 1.74 10.26
CA THR A 96 -9.09 1.67 9.14
C THR A 96 -10.10 0.54 9.33
N ARG A 97 -11.32 0.73 8.81
CA ARG A 97 -12.38 -0.28 8.84
C ARG A 97 -12.07 -1.35 7.78
N ILE A 98 -11.98 -2.60 8.19
CA ILE A 98 -11.76 -3.76 7.31
C ILE A 98 -12.97 -4.69 7.23
N GLY A 99 -14.01 -4.40 7.99
CA GLY A 99 -15.25 -5.15 8.04
C GLY A 99 -16.16 -4.67 9.19
N PRO A 100 -17.37 -5.24 9.33
CA PRO A 100 -18.26 -4.90 10.42
C PRO A 100 -17.60 -5.13 11.78
N GLY A 101 -17.53 -4.08 12.61
CA GLY A 101 -16.95 -4.14 13.96
C GLY A 101 -15.44 -4.37 14.05
N SER A 102 -14.72 -4.41 12.91
CA SER A 102 -13.29 -4.69 12.88
C SER A 102 -12.50 -3.52 12.29
N ARG A 103 -11.40 -3.17 12.96
CA ARG A 103 -10.43 -2.16 12.50
C ARG A 103 -9.02 -2.71 12.56
N SER A 104 -8.21 -2.31 11.60
CA SER A 104 -6.78 -2.64 11.57
C SER A 104 -5.93 -1.40 11.24
N ASP A 105 -4.71 -1.39 11.73
CA ASP A 105 -3.66 -0.61 11.11
C ASP A 105 -3.17 -1.38 9.88
N VAL A 106 -2.96 -0.68 8.76
CA VAL A 106 -2.53 -1.30 7.51
C VAL A 106 -1.27 -0.61 6.99
N ASP A 107 -0.19 -1.39 6.85
CA ASP A 107 1.03 -0.93 6.18
C ASP A 107 0.88 -1.18 4.66
N LEU A 108 0.97 -0.13 3.85
CA LEU A 108 0.93 -0.17 2.38
C LEU A 108 2.36 -0.08 1.85
N VAL A 109 2.78 -1.08 1.08
CA VAL A 109 4.16 -1.19 0.59
C VAL A 109 4.19 -1.56 -0.89
N ALA A 110 4.92 -0.82 -1.70
CA ALA A 110 5.23 -1.19 -3.08
C ALA A 110 6.51 -2.03 -3.12
N SER A 111 6.48 -3.11 -3.87
CA SER A 111 7.60 -4.06 -4.00
C SER A 111 7.41 -4.92 -5.25
N ASP A 112 8.47 -5.12 -6.00
CA ASP A 112 8.54 -6.05 -7.14
C ASP A 112 8.87 -7.50 -6.72
N ARG A 113 8.95 -7.76 -5.41
CA ARG A 113 9.27 -9.06 -4.83
C ARG A 113 8.05 -9.63 -4.11
N PRO A 114 7.69 -10.90 -4.34
CA PRO A 114 6.61 -11.52 -3.58
C PRO A 114 6.98 -11.62 -2.10
N VAL A 115 5.97 -11.63 -1.23
CA VAL A 115 6.14 -11.92 0.20
C VAL A 115 6.15 -13.44 0.45
N ASP A 116 6.52 -13.85 1.66
CA ASP A 116 6.45 -15.25 2.07
C ASP A 116 5.00 -15.77 1.93
N PRO A 117 4.75 -16.77 1.07
CA PRO A 117 3.41 -17.29 0.86
C PRO A 117 2.73 -17.81 2.13
N ALA A 118 3.50 -18.27 3.11
CA ALA A 118 2.96 -18.76 4.39
C ALA A 118 2.29 -17.66 5.22
N LEU A 119 2.64 -16.38 4.98
CA LEU A 119 2.09 -15.23 5.71
C LEU A 119 0.89 -14.59 4.98
N VAL A 120 0.54 -15.08 3.77
CA VAL A 120 -0.48 -14.46 2.91
C VAL A 120 -1.84 -15.08 3.11
N PHE A 121 -2.81 -14.28 3.54
CA PHE A 121 -4.20 -14.71 3.67
C PHE A 121 -5.07 -14.39 2.44
N ALA A 122 -4.68 -13.38 1.65
CA ALA A 122 -5.45 -12.89 0.51
C ALA A 122 -4.53 -12.29 -0.56
N ALA A 123 -5.07 -12.13 -1.76
CA ALA A 123 -4.41 -11.42 -2.83
C ALA A 123 -5.39 -10.50 -3.58
N MET A 124 -4.86 -9.44 -4.21
CA MET A 124 -5.61 -8.57 -5.11
C MET A 124 -4.79 -8.29 -6.37
N THR A 125 -5.47 -7.97 -7.49
CA THR A 125 -4.81 -7.81 -8.78
C THR A 125 -5.26 -6.57 -9.52
N PHE A 126 -4.32 -5.69 -9.85
CA PHE A 126 -4.54 -4.57 -10.78
C PHE A 126 -4.45 -5.08 -12.22
N ILE A 127 -5.60 -5.24 -12.88
CA ILE A 127 -5.67 -5.63 -14.28
C ILE A 127 -5.78 -4.36 -15.11
N ARG A 128 -4.81 -4.14 -16.00
CA ARG A 128 -4.88 -3.04 -16.97
C ARG A 128 -5.09 -3.58 -18.37
N ASP A 129 -5.96 -2.96 -19.10
CA ASP A 129 -6.09 -3.22 -20.53
C ASP A 129 -4.91 -2.60 -21.33
N ARG A 130 -4.94 -2.76 -22.64
CA ARG A 130 -3.90 -2.20 -23.52
C ARG A 130 -3.80 -0.67 -23.43
N GLN A 131 -4.90 0.03 -23.17
CA GLN A 131 -4.96 1.49 -23.08
C GLN A 131 -4.69 2.02 -21.67
N GLY A 132 -4.63 1.14 -20.66
CA GLY A 132 -4.36 1.48 -19.28
C GLY A 132 -5.60 1.62 -18.40
N ALA A 133 -6.80 1.33 -18.95
CA ALA A 133 -8.00 1.23 -18.14
C ALA A 133 -7.87 0.07 -17.13
N VAL A 134 -8.42 0.25 -15.94
CA VAL A 134 -8.35 -0.70 -14.82
C VAL A 134 -9.68 -1.46 -14.74
N ALA A 135 -9.64 -2.78 -14.62
CA ALA A 135 -10.81 -3.57 -14.29
C ALA A 135 -11.18 -3.37 -12.83
N VAL A 136 -12.39 -2.90 -12.57
CA VAL A 136 -12.91 -2.70 -11.20
C VAL A 136 -14.08 -3.64 -10.93
N THR A 137 -14.17 -4.10 -9.68
CA THR A 137 -15.21 -5.01 -9.19
C THR A 137 -15.89 -4.40 -7.98
N TRP A 138 -17.16 -4.75 -7.76
CA TRP A 138 -17.91 -4.27 -6.62
C TRP A 138 -17.82 -5.26 -5.46
N SER A 139 -17.29 -4.82 -4.34
CA SER A 139 -17.26 -5.61 -3.12
C SER A 139 -18.58 -5.44 -2.34
N GLU A 140 -19.49 -6.43 -2.42
CA GLU A 140 -20.74 -6.44 -1.65
C GLU A 140 -20.49 -6.30 -0.15
N ARG A 141 -19.48 -6.99 0.36
CA ARG A 141 -19.14 -6.99 1.79
C ARG A 141 -18.73 -5.62 2.32
N ARG A 142 -18.00 -4.84 1.50
CA ARG A 142 -17.50 -3.51 1.89
C ARG A 142 -18.36 -2.38 1.37
N SER A 143 -19.24 -2.67 0.38
CA SER A 143 -20.04 -1.69 -0.36
C SER A 143 -19.15 -0.63 -1.02
N GLU A 144 -18.09 -1.07 -1.68
CA GLU A 144 -17.09 -0.21 -2.34
C GLU A 144 -16.62 -0.81 -3.65
N TRP A 145 -16.15 0.04 -4.57
CA TRP A 145 -15.39 -0.39 -5.73
C TRP A 145 -13.96 -0.76 -5.34
N SER A 146 -13.46 -1.85 -5.91
CA SER A 146 -12.14 -2.39 -5.67
C SER A 146 -11.56 -2.93 -6.98
N VAL A 147 -10.37 -3.49 -6.92
CA VAL A 147 -9.83 -4.38 -7.95
C VAL A 147 -10.12 -5.83 -7.56
N PRO A 148 -10.13 -6.78 -8.53
CA PRO A 148 -10.37 -8.20 -8.24
C PRO A 148 -9.45 -8.73 -7.14
N GLY A 149 -10.03 -9.49 -6.21
CA GLY A 149 -9.25 -10.09 -5.14
C GLY A 149 -10.07 -10.64 -4.00
N GLY A 150 -9.49 -11.62 -3.33
CA GLY A 150 -10.13 -12.33 -2.23
C GLY A 150 -9.19 -13.19 -1.42
N TRP A 151 -9.78 -14.07 -0.62
CA TRP A 151 -9.06 -14.95 0.27
C TRP A 151 -8.41 -16.09 -0.50
N ARG A 152 -7.20 -16.43 -0.10
CA ARG A 152 -6.51 -17.62 -0.59
C ARG A 152 -7.22 -18.89 -0.05
N GLU A 153 -7.45 -19.86 -0.91
CA GLU A 153 -7.93 -21.16 -0.52
C GLU A 153 -6.80 -22.06 0.01
N VAL A 154 -7.20 -23.16 0.65
CA VAL A 154 -6.23 -24.16 1.12
C VAL A 154 -5.54 -24.75 -0.10
N ASP A 155 -4.22 -24.92 0.01
CA ASP A 155 -3.36 -25.48 -1.04
C ASP A 155 -3.11 -24.59 -2.27
N GLU A 156 -3.65 -23.38 -2.33
CA GLU A 156 -3.29 -22.38 -3.35
C GLU A 156 -2.02 -21.60 -2.97
N THR A 157 -1.21 -21.27 -3.94
CA THR A 157 -0.26 -20.16 -3.82
C THR A 157 -0.99 -18.82 -3.88
N PRO A 158 -0.40 -17.71 -3.39
CA PRO A 158 -1.02 -16.40 -3.53
C PRO A 158 -1.32 -15.98 -4.98
N ALA A 159 -0.50 -16.43 -5.94
CA ALA A 159 -0.70 -16.12 -7.36
C ALA A 159 -1.83 -16.96 -7.98
N GLU A 160 -1.98 -18.23 -7.58
CA GLU A 160 -3.10 -19.07 -8.01
C GLU A 160 -4.42 -18.51 -7.47
N GLY A 161 -4.49 -18.18 -6.18
CA GLY A 161 -5.67 -17.53 -5.59
C GLY A 161 -6.01 -16.21 -6.30
N ALA A 162 -5.01 -15.37 -6.59
CA ALA A 162 -5.20 -14.14 -7.35
C ALA A 162 -5.75 -14.40 -8.77
N ALA A 163 -5.22 -15.39 -9.48
CA ALA A 163 -5.70 -15.74 -10.82
C ALA A 163 -7.14 -16.29 -10.80
N ARG A 164 -7.49 -17.09 -9.78
CA ARG A 164 -8.86 -17.59 -9.57
C ARG A 164 -9.83 -16.43 -9.34
N GLU A 165 -9.54 -15.51 -8.41
CA GLU A 165 -10.39 -14.34 -8.11
C GLU A 165 -10.57 -13.43 -9.34
N VAL A 166 -9.49 -13.25 -10.14
CA VAL A 166 -9.59 -12.52 -11.42
C VAL A 166 -10.60 -13.20 -12.35
N ALA A 167 -10.54 -14.53 -12.49
CA ALA A 167 -11.46 -15.26 -13.36
C ALA A 167 -12.91 -15.22 -12.85
N GLU A 168 -13.12 -15.38 -11.55
CA GLU A 168 -14.44 -15.37 -10.91
C GLU A 168 -15.08 -13.99 -11.00
N GLU A 169 -14.37 -12.93 -10.62
CA GLU A 169 -14.93 -11.59 -10.52
C GLU A 169 -15.00 -10.86 -11.87
N THR A 170 -14.18 -11.24 -12.88
CA THR A 170 -14.12 -10.51 -14.16
C THR A 170 -14.34 -11.35 -15.40
N GLY A 171 -14.26 -12.68 -15.28
CA GLY A 171 -14.28 -13.60 -16.43
C GLY A 171 -13.00 -13.59 -17.27
N ILE A 172 -11.98 -12.83 -16.86
CA ILE A 172 -10.66 -12.82 -17.52
C ILE A 172 -9.82 -13.97 -16.97
N VAL A 173 -9.26 -14.78 -17.86
CA VAL A 173 -8.37 -15.87 -17.49
C VAL A 173 -6.92 -15.41 -17.67
N VAL A 174 -6.15 -15.40 -16.58
CA VAL A 174 -4.71 -15.14 -16.59
C VAL A 174 -3.97 -16.31 -15.95
N SER A 175 -2.75 -16.59 -16.42
CA SER A 175 -1.94 -17.58 -15.72
C SER A 175 -1.31 -16.96 -14.46
N PRO A 176 -1.11 -17.75 -13.38
CA PRO A 176 -0.44 -17.23 -12.16
C PRO A 176 0.95 -16.64 -12.44
N GLU A 177 1.69 -17.17 -13.42
CA GLU A 177 3.02 -16.72 -13.80
C GLU A 177 3.01 -15.37 -14.53
N ALA A 178 1.88 -14.96 -15.09
CA ALA A 178 1.71 -13.63 -15.71
C ALA A 178 1.47 -12.53 -14.68
N LEU A 179 1.20 -12.88 -13.43
CA LEU A 179 0.94 -11.94 -12.34
C LEU A 179 2.27 -11.42 -11.76
N ALA A 180 2.60 -10.17 -12.04
CA ALA A 180 3.77 -9.53 -11.46
C ALA A 180 3.46 -9.03 -10.04
N PRO A 181 4.25 -9.37 -9.00
CA PRO A 181 4.11 -8.77 -7.69
C PRO A 181 4.48 -7.27 -7.78
N VAL A 182 3.63 -6.40 -7.25
CA VAL A 182 3.82 -4.93 -7.27
C VAL A 182 3.73 -4.29 -5.90
N GLY A 183 3.32 -5.05 -4.89
CA GLY A 183 3.22 -4.57 -3.53
C GLY A 183 2.61 -5.59 -2.59
N TRP A 184 2.44 -5.16 -1.35
CA TRP A 184 1.77 -5.94 -0.32
C TRP A 184 1.19 -5.02 0.75
N GLU A 185 0.19 -5.51 1.45
CA GLU A 185 -0.42 -4.86 2.60
C GLU A 185 -0.26 -5.73 3.84
N ARG A 186 0.03 -5.12 5.00
CA ARG A 186 0.08 -5.84 6.28
C ARG A 186 -0.99 -5.33 7.20
N PHE A 187 -1.83 -6.22 7.65
CA PHE A 187 -2.97 -5.94 8.52
C PHE A 187 -2.64 -6.25 9.97
N ARG A 188 -2.80 -5.27 10.85
CA ARG A 188 -2.65 -5.43 12.30
C ARG A 188 -3.96 -5.10 12.98
N PRO A 189 -4.70 -6.10 13.50
CA PRO A 189 -5.96 -5.86 14.19
C PRO A 189 -5.76 -4.95 15.40
N VAL A 190 -6.61 -3.91 15.53
CA VAL A 190 -6.61 -2.97 16.66
C VAL A 190 -7.96 -2.94 17.38
N VAL A 191 -9.05 -3.28 16.69
CA VAL A 191 -10.40 -3.40 17.27
C VAL A 191 -11.13 -4.59 16.64
N GLY A 192 -11.83 -5.36 17.47
CA GLY A 192 -12.61 -6.52 17.06
C GLY A 192 -11.79 -7.77 16.78
N PRO A 193 -12.42 -8.86 16.37
CA PRO A 193 -11.75 -10.13 16.10
C PRO A 193 -10.89 -10.03 14.84
N SER A 194 -9.73 -10.65 14.89
CA SER A 194 -8.94 -10.91 13.68
C SER A 194 -9.69 -11.92 12.81
N ARG A 195 -9.75 -11.66 11.51
CA ARG A 195 -10.34 -12.56 10.52
C ARG A 195 -9.31 -13.54 9.93
N PHE A 196 -8.02 -13.33 10.19
CA PHE A 196 -6.91 -14.16 9.73
C PHE A 196 -6.16 -14.74 10.93
N ALA A 197 -5.49 -15.86 10.71
CA ALA A 197 -4.71 -16.53 11.74
C ALA A 197 -3.55 -15.65 12.23
N PRO A 198 -3.09 -15.83 13.47
CA PRO A 198 -1.88 -15.16 13.92
C PRO A 198 -0.72 -15.38 12.94
N GLU A 199 0.04 -14.30 12.67
CA GLU A 199 1.18 -14.27 11.73
C GLU A 199 0.82 -14.40 10.24
N VAL A 200 -0.42 -14.75 9.86
CA VAL A 200 -0.91 -14.76 8.47
C VAL A 200 -1.59 -13.41 8.21
N ASP A 201 -0.81 -12.35 8.15
CA ASP A 201 -1.29 -10.96 8.21
C ASP A 201 -1.06 -10.16 6.92
N LEU A 202 -0.60 -10.83 5.84
CA LEU A 202 -0.27 -10.18 4.58
C LEU A 202 -1.31 -10.41 3.48
N MET A 203 -1.56 -9.36 2.70
CA MET A 203 -2.22 -9.44 1.40
C MET A 203 -1.21 -9.11 0.31
N GLN A 204 -1.02 -10.03 -0.65
CA GLN A 204 -0.15 -9.83 -1.80
C GLN A 204 -0.88 -9.01 -2.87
N VAL A 205 -0.20 -8.02 -3.44
CA VAL A 205 -0.74 -7.20 -4.53
C VAL A 205 0.00 -7.54 -5.81
N TYR A 206 -0.78 -7.89 -6.83
CA TYR A 206 -0.29 -8.20 -8.17
C TYR A 206 -0.74 -7.17 -9.19
N ALA A 207 -0.07 -7.16 -10.34
CA ALA A 207 -0.52 -6.46 -11.53
C ALA A 207 -0.35 -7.35 -12.76
N VAL A 208 -1.25 -7.16 -13.73
CA VAL A 208 -1.16 -7.74 -15.07
C VAL A 208 -1.63 -6.73 -16.11
N ARG A 209 -0.96 -6.69 -17.26
CA ARG A 209 -1.38 -5.88 -18.42
C ARG A 209 -1.81 -6.79 -19.55
N LEU A 210 -3.04 -6.57 -20.01
CA LEU A 210 -3.60 -7.31 -21.12
C LEU A 210 -3.13 -6.73 -22.47
N ALA A 211 -3.03 -7.58 -23.48
CA ALA A 211 -2.74 -7.18 -24.85
C ALA A 211 -3.95 -6.56 -25.56
N GLU A 212 -5.16 -6.83 -25.07
CA GLU A 212 -6.44 -6.37 -25.63
C GLU A 212 -6.88 -5.07 -24.98
N THR A 213 -7.73 -4.30 -25.72
CA THR A 213 -8.41 -3.12 -25.21
C THR A 213 -9.81 -3.51 -24.75
N ALA A 214 -10.14 -3.23 -23.50
CA ALA A 214 -11.44 -3.45 -22.88
C ALA A 214 -12.09 -4.80 -23.26
N PRO A 215 -11.40 -5.96 -23.06
CA PRO A 215 -12.05 -7.23 -23.28
C PRO A 215 -13.32 -7.35 -22.46
N ARG A 216 -14.28 -8.15 -22.94
CA ARG A 216 -15.59 -8.28 -22.29
C ARG A 216 -15.44 -8.85 -20.88
N LEU A 217 -15.89 -8.06 -19.89
CA LEU A 217 -15.97 -8.52 -18.51
C LEU A 217 -17.26 -9.32 -18.25
N ARG A 218 -17.19 -10.26 -17.34
CA ARG A 218 -18.32 -11.07 -16.87
C ARG A 218 -18.15 -11.27 -15.37
N SER A 219 -19.21 -11.15 -14.61
CA SER A 219 -19.24 -11.48 -13.18
C SER A 219 -19.90 -12.82 -12.94
N GLU A 220 -19.66 -13.36 -11.76
CA GLU A 220 -20.48 -14.45 -11.24
C GLU A 220 -21.95 -14.02 -11.10
N PRO A 221 -22.89 -15.01 -11.17
CA PRO A 221 -24.31 -14.73 -10.91
C PRO A 221 -24.54 -14.20 -9.50
N GLY A 222 -25.39 -13.18 -9.38
CA GLY A 222 -25.81 -12.64 -8.06
C GLY A 222 -25.05 -11.41 -7.57
N VAL A 223 -24.07 -10.93 -8.32
CA VAL A 223 -23.39 -9.66 -8.02
C VAL A 223 -24.32 -8.48 -8.35
N SER A 224 -24.47 -7.52 -7.44
CA SER A 224 -25.39 -6.38 -7.62
C SER A 224 -24.88 -5.35 -8.63
N ARG A 225 -23.57 -5.27 -8.81
CA ARG A 225 -22.91 -4.37 -9.77
C ARG A 225 -21.88 -5.17 -10.58
N PRO A 226 -22.05 -5.29 -11.91
CA PRO A 226 -21.09 -6.01 -12.73
C PRO A 226 -19.72 -5.31 -12.74
N PRO A 227 -18.64 -6.05 -13.04
CA PRO A 227 -17.32 -5.46 -13.22
C PRO A 227 -17.31 -4.54 -14.45
N GLU A 228 -16.51 -3.49 -14.38
CA GLU A 228 -16.37 -2.52 -15.47
C GLU A 228 -14.93 -2.07 -15.66
N TRP A 229 -14.64 -1.53 -16.85
CA TRP A 229 -13.37 -0.87 -17.11
C TRP A 229 -13.49 0.60 -16.71
N ALA A 230 -12.58 1.06 -15.88
CA ALA A 230 -12.47 2.46 -15.48
C ALA A 230 -11.17 3.06 -16.02
N SER A 231 -11.24 4.25 -16.61
CA SER A 231 -10.03 5.03 -16.87
C SER A 231 -9.30 5.33 -15.55
N PRO A 232 -8.03 5.70 -15.57
CA PRO A 232 -7.31 6.08 -14.34
C PRO A 232 -8.02 7.19 -13.54
N GLU A 233 -8.64 8.15 -14.23
CA GLU A 233 -9.40 9.26 -13.63
C GLU A 233 -10.70 8.77 -12.98
N GLU A 234 -11.46 7.92 -13.67
CA GLU A 234 -12.68 7.31 -13.14
C GLU A 234 -12.36 6.40 -11.95
N PHE A 235 -11.30 5.59 -12.05
CA PHE A 235 -10.86 4.75 -10.93
C PHE A 235 -10.48 5.60 -9.70
N ALA A 236 -9.81 6.74 -9.90
CA ALA A 236 -9.53 7.67 -8.81
C ALA A 236 -10.82 8.20 -8.16
N LEU A 237 -11.84 8.54 -8.95
CA LEU A 237 -13.13 8.99 -8.41
C LEU A 237 -13.84 7.89 -7.60
N LEU A 238 -13.74 6.64 -8.04
CA LEU A 238 -14.37 5.50 -7.39
C LEU A 238 -13.66 5.09 -6.08
N ALA A 239 -12.32 5.15 -6.06
CA ALA A 239 -11.50 4.51 -5.02
C ALA A 239 -10.67 5.46 -4.15
N ALA A 240 -10.63 6.77 -4.41
CA ALA A 240 -9.74 7.70 -3.70
C ALA A 240 -10.00 7.81 -2.19
N ARG A 241 -11.14 7.35 -1.70
CA ARG A 241 -11.49 7.33 -0.27
C ARG A 241 -11.12 6.03 0.43
N GLU A 242 -10.70 5.02 -0.33
CA GLU A 242 -10.39 3.71 0.22
C GLU A 242 -9.00 3.70 0.86
N PHE A 243 -8.82 2.94 1.92
CA PHE A 243 -7.57 2.93 2.67
C PHE A 243 -6.36 2.47 1.85
N TRP A 244 -6.58 1.61 0.86
CA TRP A 244 -5.56 1.06 -0.04
C TRP A 244 -5.22 2.00 -1.22
N TRP A 245 -6.01 3.07 -1.42
CA TRP A 245 -5.81 4.00 -2.53
C TRP A 245 -4.39 4.59 -2.62
N PRO A 246 -3.69 4.97 -1.54
CA PRO A 246 -2.33 5.48 -1.64
C PRO A 246 -1.38 4.53 -2.36
N LEU A 247 -1.52 3.21 -2.18
CA LEU A 247 -0.75 2.22 -2.91
C LEU A 247 -1.18 2.16 -4.38
N ALA A 248 -2.48 2.11 -4.67
CA ALA A 248 -3.01 2.14 -6.03
C ALA A 248 -2.54 3.38 -6.80
N ALA A 249 -2.66 4.56 -6.22
CA ALA A 249 -2.22 5.82 -6.82
C ALA A 249 -0.71 5.83 -7.11
N TYR A 250 0.10 5.14 -6.30
CA TYR A 250 1.52 4.98 -6.56
C TYR A 250 1.78 4.03 -7.75
N LEU A 251 1.06 2.92 -7.84
CA LEU A 251 1.22 1.89 -8.88
C LEU A 251 0.68 2.32 -10.26
N LEU A 252 -0.21 3.31 -10.30
CA LEU A 252 -0.86 3.80 -11.53
C LEU A 252 -0.12 4.97 -12.21
N ARG A 253 0.96 5.46 -11.60
CA ARG A 253 1.79 6.57 -12.13
C ARG A 253 2.53 6.24 -13.42
#